data_7a3b1150ab535703fb0a65275fe7f126
#
_entry.id   7a3b1150ab535703fb0a65275fe7f126
#
_cell.length_a   1.000
_cell.length_b   1.000
_cell.length_c   1.000
_cell.angle_alpha   90.00
_cell.angle_beta   90.00
_cell.angle_gamma   90.00
#
_symmetry.space_group_name_H-M   'P 1'
#
loop_
_entity.id
_entity.type
_entity.pdbx_description
1 polymer ?
#
loop_
_entity_poly.entity_id
_entity_poly.type
_entity_poly.pdbx_seq_one_letter_code
_entity_poly.pdbx_strand_id
1 'polypeptide(L)'
;MCIRDRLDRWLVPPPDQGRVGWLRGKTYAHRGLHGSGVPENSPTAFALAIEQGLGIECDVQRTADGQAVVFHDWDLDRLTAESGPVLERRSNNLAKIELTGSADCIPTLRQFLDQVAGRVPLLIEVKSKREIRSAPLCLAVRRALEGYRGPVAVMSFDPRVSRWFARYSPHIVHGLVVTENGNRTLLARIKLLLSFWQGKPQFLAWDVRDLPSRFVDAQRRRGFPVLTWTVRSAELAARAADCADGPIAEGAGLKA
;
A
#
# COMPACT_ATOMS: atom_id res chain seq x y z
N MET A 1 -11.88 -28.89 11.47
CA MET A 1 -11.34 -27.50 11.66
C MET A 1 -10.02 -27.64 12.38
N CYS A 2 -8.90 -27.19 11.75
CA CYS A 2 -7.54 -27.32 12.29
C CYS A 2 -7.36 -26.39 13.51
N ILE A 3 -6.45 -26.75 14.44
CA ILE A 3 -6.08 -25.90 15.60
C ILE A 3 -5.67 -24.49 15.13
N ARG A 4 -4.93 -24.40 14.02
CA ARG A 4 -4.53 -23.13 13.41
C ARG A 4 -5.75 -22.27 13.03
N ASP A 5 -6.79 -22.85 12.43
CA ASP A 5 -7.99 -22.11 12.02
C ASP A 5 -8.75 -21.51 13.20
N ARG A 6 -8.69 -22.17 14.36
CA ARG A 6 -9.25 -21.63 15.62
C ARG A 6 -8.43 -20.46 16.15
N LEU A 7 -7.09 -20.58 16.15
CA LEU A 7 -6.18 -19.51 16.55
C LEU A 7 -6.31 -18.29 15.63
N ASP A 8 -6.34 -18.51 14.32
CA ASP A 8 -6.52 -17.44 13.36
C ASP A 8 -7.85 -16.68 13.59
N ARG A 9 -8.94 -17.38 13.85
CA ARG A 9 -10.25 -16.74 14.14
C ARG A 9 -10.26 -15.93 15.43
N TRP A 10 -9.57 -16.42 16.44
CA TRP A 10 -9.50 -15.76 17.74
C TRP A 10 -8.54 -14.54 17.72
N LEU A 11 -7.37 -14.68 17.12
CA LEU A 11 -6.33 -13.63 17.09
C LEU A 11 -6.63 -12.55 16.05
N VAL A 12 -7.15 -12.93 14.89
CA VAL A 12 -7.46 -12.03 13.76
C VAL A 12 -8.87 -12.40 13.26
N PRO A 13 -9.93 -11.85 13.83
CA PRO A 13 -11.28 -12.10 13.37
C PRO A 13 -11.48 -11.62 11.92
N PRO A 14 -12.42 -12.22 11.16
CA PRO A 14 -12.78 -11.73 9.84
C PRO A 14 -13.16 -10.25 9.87
N PRO A 15 -12.76 -9.47 8.86
CA PRO A 15 -13.11 -8.05 8.78
C PRO A 15 -14.60 -7.85 8.48
N ASP A 16 -15.14 -6.72 8.91
CA ASP A 16 -16.47 -6.28 8.53
C ASP A 16 -16.53 -6.01 7.02
N GLN A 17 -17.40 -6.74 6.30
CA GLN A 17 -17.54 -6.66 4.86
C GLN A 17 -18.05 -5.29 4.38
N GLY A 18 -18.88 -4.61 5.16
CA GLY A 18 -19.32 -3.25 4.87
C GLY A 18 -18.17 -2.25 4.80
N ARG A 19 -17.11 -2.52 5.58
CA ARG A 19 -15.92 -1.65 5.64
C ARG A 19 -14.88 -1.96 4.58
N VAL A 20 -14.72 -3.23 4.19
CA VAL A 20 -13.61 -3.66 3.31
C VAL A 20 -14.07 -4.09 1.92
N GLY A 21 -15.37 -4.24 1.70
CA GLY A 21 -15.92 -4.75 0.43
C GLY A 21 -15.52 -3.92 -0.79
N TRP A 22 -15.33 -2.62 -0.63
CA TRP A 22 -14.92 -1.69 -1.70
C TRP A 22 -13.52 -1.98 -2.27
N LEU A 23 -12.69 -2.74 -1.56
CA LEU A 23 -11.36 -3.14 -2.04
C LEU A 23 -11.43 -4.13 -3.21
N ARG A 24 -12.54 -4.90 -3.33
CA ARG A 24 -12.70 -5.94 -4.34
C ARG A 24 -13.15 -5.40 -5.68
N GLY A 25 -12.75 -6.09 -6.76
CA GLY A 25 -13.18 -5.76 -8.13
C GLY A 25 -12.67 -4.42 -8.62
N LYS A 26 -11.58 -3.91 -8.04
CA LYS A 26 -10.93 -2.67 -8.44
C LYS A 26 -9.50 -2.94 -8.88
N THR A 27 -9.08 -2.25 -9.92
CA THR A 27 -7.67 -2.18 -10.34
C THR A 27 -7.06 -0.91 -9.77
N TYR A 28 -5.91 -1.07 -9.14
CA TYR A 28 -5.15 0.04 -8.55
C TYR A 28 -3.89 0.29 -9.38
N ALA A 29 -3.70 1.53 -9.84
CA ALA A 29 -2.47 1.96 -10.48
C ALA A 29 -1.35 2.05 -9.42
N HIS A 30 -0.34 1.19 -9.53
CA HIS A 30 0.82 1.15 -8.66
C HIS A 30 1.62 2.44 -8.80
N ARG A 31 1.72 3.24 -7.75
CA ARG A 31 2.34 4.57 -7.73
C ARG A 31 1.72 5.56 -8.74
N GLY A 32 0.41 5.42 -9.01
CA GLY A 32 -0.29 6.16 -10.06
C GLY A 32 -0.09 5.57 -11.46
N LEU A 33 -0.72 6.18 -12.46
CA LEU A 33 -0.59 5.78 -13.86
C LEU A 33 0.68 6.40 -14.47
N HIS A 34 1.83 5.90 -14.03
CA HIS A 34 3.15 6.36 -14.46
C HIS A 34 3.65 5.63 -15.71
N GLY A 35 4.64 6.23 -16.40
CA GLY A 35 5.22 5.67 -17.62
C GLY A 35 6.23 6.61 -18.26
N SER A 36 6.43 6.50 -19.58
CA SER A 36 7.37 7.38 -20.29
C SER A 36 7.00 8.85 -20.11
N GLY A 37 7.91 9.64 -19.52
CA GLY A 37 7.71 11.07 -19.25
C GLY A 37 6.78 11.40 -18.09
N VAL A 38 6.24 10.39 -17.39
CA VAL A 38 5.39 10.56 -16.20
C VAL A 38 5.99 9.80 -15.03
N PRO A 39 6.63 10.47 -14.07
CA PRO A 39 7.24 9.80 -12.92
C PRO A 39 6.23 9.09 -12.02
N GLU A 40 6.68 8.00 -11.38
CA GLU A 40 5.93 7.34 -10.33
C GLU A 40 5.67 8.26 -9.13
N ASN A 41 4.58 8.06 -8.41
CA ASN A 41 4.20 8.85 -7.24
C ASN A 41 4.10 10.37 -7.50
N SER A 42 3.84 10.77 -8.76
CA SER A 42 3.76 12.17 -9.16
C SER A 42 2.32 12.68 -9.28
N PRO A 43 2.08 13.99 -9.12
CA PRO A 43 0.78 14.59 -9.35
C PRO A 43 0.17 14.26 -10.73
N THR A 44 0.99 14.24 -11.79
CA THR A 44 0.54 13.88 -13.14
C THR A 44 0.12 12.41 -13.21
N ALA A 45 0.90 11.47 -12.64
CA ALA A 45 0.53 10.06 -12.59
C ALA A 45 -0.80 9.81 -11.85
N PHE A 46 -1.07 10.59 -10.82
CA PHE A 46 -2.32 10.52 -10.07
C PHE A 46 -3.50 11.10 -10.87
N ALA A 47 -3.29 12.22 -11.55
CA ALA A 47 -4.32 12.81 -12.41
C ALA A 47 -4.76 11.81 -13.50
N LEU A 48 -3.82 11.19 -14.18
CA LEU A 48 -4.08 10.19 -15.23
C LEU A 48 -4.83 8.95 -14.69
N ALA A 49 -4.45 8.47 -13.49
CA ALA A 49 -5.17 7.37 -12.84
C ALA A 49 -6.63 7.74 -12.52
N ILE A 50 -6.86 8.96 -12.02
CA ILE A 50 -8.20 9.48 -11.72
C ILE A 50 -9.03 9.59 -12.99
N GLU A 51 -8.48 10.12 -14.08
CA GLU A 51 -9.18 10.26 -15.38
C GLU A 51 -9.64 8.91 -15.93
N GLN A 52 -8.86 7.84 -15.68
CA GLN A 52 -9.22 6.48 -16.09
C GLN A 52 -10.09 5.75 -15.06
N GLY A 53 -10.47 6.38 -13.96
CA GLY A 53 -11.27 5.75 -12.90
C GLY A 53 -10.57 4.62 -12.15
N LEU A 54 -9.22 4.55 -12.23
CA LEU A 54 -8.41 3.57 -11.52
C LEU A 54 -8.26 3.95 -10.06
N GLY A 55 -8.26 2.97 -9.16
CA GLY A 55 -7.74 3.16 -7.82
C GLY A 55 -6.26 3.56 -7.87
N ILE A 56 -5.75 4.18 -6.83
CA ILE A 56 -4.34 4.58 -6.76
C ILE A 56 -3.70 3.90 -5.56
N GLU A 57 -2.54 3.31 -5.82
CA GLU A 57 -1.60 2.95 -4.76
C GLU A 57 -0.46 3.96 -4.76
N CYS A 58 0.01 4.34 -3.55
CA CYS A 58 1.15 5.24 -3.36
C CYS A 58 1.96 4.91 -2.12
N ASP A 59 3.24 5.28 -2.15
CA ASP A 59 4.17 5.08 -1.04
C ASP A 59 4.34 6.35 -0.22
N VAL A 60 4.34 6.25 1.11
CA VAL A 60 4.57 7.40 1.97
C VAL A 60 5.74 7.20 2.92
N GLN A 61 6.50 8.28 3.09
CA GLN A 61 7.63 8.37 3.99
C GLN A 61 7.51 9.58 4.92
N ARG A 62 8.27 9.53 6.03
CA ARG A 62 8.33 10.63 6.99
C ARG A 62 9.45 11.59 6.64
N THR A 63 9.18 12.89 6.77
CA THR A 63 10.16 13.98 6.64
C THR A 63 10.82 14.32 7.99
N ALA A 64 11.87 15.15 7.95
CA ALA A 64 12.56 15.65 9.16
C ALA A 64 11.63 16.43 10.10
N ASP A 65 10.66 17.17 9.55
CA ASP A 65 9.66 17.94 10.30
C ASP A 65 8.40 17.12 10.63
N GLY A 66 8.45 15.80 10.43
CA GLY A 66 7.41 14.88 10.88
C GLY A 66 6.14 14.85 10.02
N GLN A 67 6.19 15.37 8.80
CA GLN A 67 5.11 15.27 7.82
C GLN A 67 5.20 13.94 7.05
N ALA A 68 4.13 13.58 6.33
CA ALA A 68 4.13 12.49 5.37
C ALA A 68 4.24 13.06 3.95
N VAL A 69 5.19 12.54 3.15
CA VAL A 69 5.36 12.84 1.73
C VAL A 69 5.17 11.58 0.91
N VAL A 70 4.76 11.75 -0.36
CA VAL A 70 4.55 10.63 -1.27
C VAL A 70 5.83 10.43 -2.08
N PHE A 71 6.58 9.38 -1.75
CA PHE A 71 7.85 9.04 -2.39
C PHE A 71 8.25 7.61 -2.02
N HIS A 72 8.74 6.81 -2.99
CA HIS A 72 9.04 5.40 -2.78
C HIS A 72 10.40 5.16 -2.13
N ASP A 73 11.48 5.71 -2.73
CA ASP A 73 12.86 5.39 -2.34
C ASP A 73 13.25 6.09 -1.03
N TRP A 74 14.17 5.49 -0.29
CA TRP A 74 14.66 6.08 0.95
C TRP A 74 15.50 7.34 0.70
N ASP A 75 16.14 7.39 -0.46
CA ASP A 75 17.03 8.46 -0.90
C ASP A 75 16.49 9.08 -2.19
N LEU A 76 16.82 10.35 -2.44
CA LEU A 76 16.31 11.15 -3.55
C LEU A 76 16.93 10.81 -4.91
N ASP A 77 18.06 10.12 -4.90
CA ASP A 77 19.04 9.98 -6.00
C ASP A 77 18.45 9.41 -7.31
N ARG A 78 17.49 8.49 -7.27
CA ARG A 78 16.96 7.84 -8.48
C ARG A 78 15.95 8.69 -9.24
N LEU A 79 15.14 9.43 -8.52
CA LEU A 79 13.96 10.10 -9.09
C LEU A 79 14.07 11.63 -9.11
N THR A 80 15.21 12.19 -8.66
CA THR A 80 15.43 13.65 -8.62
C THR A 80 16.87 13.98 -8.97
N ALA A 81 17.15 15.27 -9.16
CA ALA A 81 18.52 15.78 -9.30
C ALA A 81 19.23 15.96 -7.94
N GLU A 82 18.53 15.76 -6.84
CA GLU A 82 19.04 15.88 -5.47
C GLU A 82 19.50 14.51 -4.94
N SER A 83 20.30 14.51 -3.87
CA SER A 83 20.84 13.30 -3.24
C SER A 83 20.57 13.26 -1.75
N GLY A 84 20.62 12.05 -1.19
CA GLY A 84 20.53 11.78 0.24
C GLY A 84 19.13 11.50 0.76
N PRO A 85 18.99 11.21 2.08
CA PRO A 85 17.79 10.64 2.66
C PRO A 85 16.60 11.59 2.69
N VAL A 86 15.43 11.11 2.29
CA VAL A 86 14.15 11.82 2.41
C VAL A 86 13.88 12.23 3.87
N LEU A 87 14.23 11.35 4.83
CA LEU A 87 14.00 11.55 6.26
C LEU A 87 14.76 12.78 6.83
N GLU A 88 15.84 13.19 6.19
CA GLU A 88 16.66 14.35 6.61
C GLU A 88 16.16 15.67 6.02
N ARG A 89 15.23 15.64 5.10
CA ARG A 89 14.67 16.82 4.44
C ARG A 89 13.34 17.23 5.07
N ARG A 90 13.09 18.54 5.12
CA ARG A 90 11.80 19.10 5.54
C ARG A 90 10.80 19.03 4.38
N SER A 91 9.52 18.86 4.71
CA SER A 91 8.44 18.74 3.73
C SER A 91 8.38 19.90 2.73
N ASN A 92 8.59 21.14 3.21
CA ASN A 92 8.60 22.33 2.34
C ASN A 92 9.76 22.37 1.35
N ASN A 93 10.88 21.71 1.67
CA ASN A 93 12.01 21.59 0.76
C ASN A 93 11.72 20.50 -0.30
N LEU A 94 11.23 19.35 0.14
CA LEU A 94 10.85 18.24 -0.75
C LEU A 94 9.78 18.67 -1.77
N ALA A 95 8.80 19.46 -1.36
CA ALA A 95 7.74 19.97 -2.24
C ALA A 95 8.24 20.94 -3.35
N LYS A 96 9.52 21.29 -3.38
CA LYS A 96 10.15 22.11 -4.41
C LYS A 96 11.12 21.30 -5.29
N ILE A 97 11.34 20.04 -4.98
CA ILE A 97 12.24 19.16 -5.72
C ILE A 97 11.44 18.55 -6.87
N GLU A 98 11.88 18.85 -8.09
CA GLU A 98 11.29 18.29 -9.30
C GLU A 98 11.66 16.81 -9.46
N LEU A 99 10.70 16.03 -9.94
CA LEU A 99 10.89 14.63 -10.31
C LEU A 99 11.53 14.56 -11.70
N THR A 100 12.53 13.72 -11.86
CA THR A 100 13.31 13.59 -13.10
C THR A 100 12.43 13.40 -14.33
N GLY A 101 12.65 14.26 -15.33
CA GLY A 101 11.90 14.23 -16.60
C GLY A 101 10.49 14.85 -16.54
N SER A 102 10.18 15.61 -15.51
CA SER A 102 8.87 16.24 -15.31
C SER A 102 9.02 17.58 -14.56
N ALA A 103 8.02 18.45 -14.67
CA ALA A 103 7.86 19.61 -13.81
C ALA A 103 7.11 19.30 -12.50
N ASP A 104 6.70 18.06 -12.30
CA ASP A 104 6.07 17.60 -11.06
C ASP A 104 7.07 17.60 -9.90
N CYS A 105 6.65 18.09 -8.75
CA CYS A 105 7.45 18.02 -7.52
C CYS A 105 6.94 16.90 -6.60
N ILE A 106 7.76 16.52 -5.61
CA ILE A 106 7.39 15.52 -4.60
C ILE A 106 6.20 16.05 -3.78
N PRO A 107 5.00 15.44 -3.85
CA PRO A 107 3.84 15.95 -3.12
C PRO A 107 3.87 15.52 -1.66
N THR A 108 3.36 16.37 -0.78
CA THR A 108 2.96 15.94 0.55
C THR A 108 1.73 15.03 0.45
N LEU A 109 1.54 14.15 1.44
CA LEU A 109 0.34 13.31 1.49
C LEU A 109 -0.96 14.15 1.50
N ARG A 110 -0.96 15.34 2.14
CA ARG A 110 -2.11 16.24 2.13
C ARG A 110 -2.42 16.75 0.72
N GLN A 111 -1.43 17.24 -0.02
CA GLN A 111 -1.61 17.69 -1.41
C GLN A 111 -2.15 16.57 -2.31
N PHE A 112 -1.63 15.34 -2.14
CA PHE A 112 -2.14 14.18 -2.86
C PHE A 112 -3.62 13.88 -2.52
N LEU A 113 -3.98 13.89 -1.24
CA LEU A 113 -5.35 13.65 -0.81
C LEU A 113 -6.32 14.74 -1.31
N ASP A 114 -5.89 16.00 -1.30
CA ASP A 114 -6.66 17.13 -1.84
C ASP A 114 -6.85 17.00 -3.36
N GLN A 115 -5.80 16.55 -4.08
CA GLN A 115 -5.88 16.27 -5.51
C GLN A 115 -6.86 15.12 -5.81
N VAL A 116 -6.84 14.03 -5.05
CA VAL A 116 -7.74 12.89 -5.29
C VAL A 116 -9.18 13.22 -4.90
N ALA A 117 -9.38 13.94 -3.79
CA ALA A 117 -10.68 14.43 -3.33
C ALA A 117 -11.79 13.35 -3.27
N GLY A 118 -11.43 12.11 -2.97
CA GLY A 118 -12.37 10.98 -2.87
C GLY A 118 -12.88 10.40 -4.20
N ARG A 119 -12.38 10.88 -5.35
CA ARG A 119 -12.85 10.45 -6.67
C ARG A 119 -12.57 9.00 -7.02
N VAL A 120 -11.48 8.47 -6.50
CA VAL A 120 -11.05 7.06 -6.68
C VAL A 120 -10.58 6.47 -5.36
N PRO A 121 -10.63 5.13 -5.19
CA PRO A 121 -10.14 4.48 -3.98
C PRO A 121 -8.61 4.54 -3.87
N LEU A 122 -8.12 4.67 -2.64
CA LEU A 122 -6.70 4.81 -2.32
C LEU A 122 -6.15 3.68 -1.48
N LEU A 123 -4.92 3.25 -1.81
CA LEU A 123 -4.06 2.40 -1.00
C LEU A 123 -2.79 3.19 -0.67
N ILE A 124 -2.52 3.41 0.60
CA ILE A 124 -1.35 4.14 1.08
C ILE A 124 -0.38 3.16 1.72
N GLU A 125 0.75 2.86 1.06
CA GLU A 125 1.82 2.08 1.67
C GLU A 125 2.64 2.93 2.62
N VAL A 126 2.59 2.60 3.89
CA VAL A 126 3.42 3.24 4.93
C VAL A 126 4.78 2.56 4.97
N LYS A 127 5.81 3.24 4.46
CA LYS A 127 7.19 2.72 4.42
C LYS A 127 7.75 2.61 5.83
N SER A 128 8.35 1.47 6.15
CA SER A 128 8.94 1.21 7.47
C SER A 128 10.25 0.45 7.34
N LYS A 129 11.25 0.88 8.10
CA LYS A 129 12.49 0.11 8.35
C LYS A 129 12.45 -0.47 9.76
N ARG A 130 13.12 -1.60 9.98
CA ARG A 130 13.16 -2.27 11.30
C ARG A 130 13.75 -1.35 12.37
N GLU A 131 14.75 -0.57 11.99
CA GLU A 131 15.54 0.32 12.86
C GLU A 131 14.77 1.62 13.20
N ILE A 132 13.73 1.94 12.44
CA ILE A 132 12.97 3.19 12.59
C ILE A 132 11.62 2.90 13.26
N ARG A 133 11.25 3.73 14.22
CA ARG A 133 9.92 3.66 14.83
C ARG A 133 8.86 4.05 13.80
N SER A 134 7.91 3.17 13.51
CA SER A 134 6.81 3.41 12.55
C SER A 134 5.73 4.36 13.09
N ALA A 135 5.55 4.44 14.40
CA ALA A 135 4.48 5.22 15.02
C ALA A 135 4.44 6.72 14.63
N PRO A 136 5.57 7.45 14.52
CA PRO A 136 5.53 8.84 14.06
C PRO A 136 4.99 9.01 12.64
N LEU A 137 5.35 8.10 11.71
CA LEU A 137 4.80 8.13 10.35
C LEU A 137 3.31 7.75 10.34
N CYS A 138 2.91 6.73 11.11
CA CYS A 138 1.50 6.37 11.26
C CYS A 138 0.67 7.57 11.77
N LEU A 139 1.20 8.34 12.73
CA LEU A 139 0.55 9.54 13.24
C LEU A 139 0.47 10.64 12.17
N ALA A 140 1.52 10.85 11.37
CA ALA A 140 1.54 11.81 10.27
C ALA A 140 0.49 11.46 9.21
N VAL A 141 0.42 10.18 8.81
CA VAL A 141 -0.60 9.67 7.88
C VAL A 141 -2.01 9.85 8.44
N ARG A 142 -2.24 9.48 9.71
CA ARG A 142 -3.55 9.70 10.36
C ARG A 142 -3.97 11.16 10.33
N ARG A 143 -3.07 12.08 10.67
CA ARG A 143 -3.34 13.55 10.63
C ARG A 143 -3.63 14.04 9.21
N ALA A 144 -2.91 13.53 8.22
CA ALA A 144 -3.18 13.87 6.83
C ALA A 144 -4.57 13.37 6.37
N LEU A 145 -5.04 12.25 6.90
CA LEU A 145 -6.36 11.68 6.59
C LEU A 145 -7.53 12.36 7.36
N GLU A 146 -7.25 13.22 8.33
CA GLU A 146 -8.31 13.97 9.04
C GLU A 146 -9.11 14.83 8.06
N GLY A 147 -10.43 14.58 8.01
CA GLY A 147 -11.35 15.27 7.11
C GLY A 147 -11.39 14.72 5.68
N TYR A 148 -10.53 13.77 5.30
CA TYR A 148 -10.62 13.12 4.00
C TYR A 148 -11.88 12.26 3.86
N ARG A 149 -12.62 12.45 2.77
CA ARG A 149 -13.86 11.72 2.47
C ARG A 149 -13.70 10.93 1.17
N GLY A 150 -13.43 9.64 1.30
CA GLY A 150 -13.26 8.73 0.17
C GLY A 150 -12.80 7.36 0.66
N PRO A 151 -12.94 6.33 -0.19
CA PRO A 151 -12.43 5.01 0.14
C PRO A 151 -10.89 5.07 0.26
N VAL A 152 -10.38 4.80 1.46
CA VAL A 152 -8.93 4.79 1.72
C VAL A 152 -8.55 3.66 2.66
N ALA A 153 -7.45 3.00 2.36
CA ALA A 153 -6.82 2.02 3.22
C ALA A 153 -5.32 2.29 3.33
N VAL A 154 -4.75 1.96 4.48
CA VAL A 154 -3.31 1.96 4.70
C VAL A 154 -2.77 0.54 4.68
N MET A 155 -1.56 0.34 4.20
CA MET A 155 -0.89 -0.95 4.21
C MET A 155 0.62 -0.81 4.46
N SER A 156 1.27 -1.89 4.86
CA SER A 156 2.72 -1.92 5.05
C SER A 156 3.23 -3.36 5.11
N PHE A 157 4.50 -3.55 4.76
CA PHE A 157 5.24 -4.79 5.03
C PHE A 157 5.49 -5.00 6.54
N ASP A 158 5.42 -3.93 7.32
CA ASP A 158 5.65 -3.99 8.76
C ASP A 158 4.33 -4.20 9.52
N PRO A 159 4.14 -5.36 10.16
CA PRO A 159 2.92 -5.63 10.92
C PRO A 159 2.69 -4.65 12.09
N ARG A 160 3.74 -3.94 12.54
CA ARG A 160 3.61 -2.89 13.57
C ARG A 160 2.76 -1.73 13.08
N VAL A 161 2.81 -1.40 11.79
CA VAL A 161 1.98 -0.35 11.18
C VAL A 161 0.51 -0.74 11.22
N SER A 162 0.15 -1.91 10.67
CA SER A 162 -1.22 -2.41 10.71
C SER A 162 -1.74 -2.48 12.16
N ARG A 163 -0.92 -2.99 13.10
CA ARG A 163 -1.25 -3.03 14.53
C ARG A 163 -1.49 -1.65 15.13
N TRP A 164 -0.72 -0.65 14.71
CA TRP A 164 -0.88 0.73 15.18
C TRP A 164 -2.25 1.28 14.77
N PHE A 165 -2.63 1.13 13.48
CA PHE A 165 -3.93 1.56 13.00
C PHE A 165 -5.08 0.80 13.67
N ALA A 166 -4.95 -0.52 13.84
CA ALA A 166 -5.92 -1.32 14.59
C ALA A 166 -6.21 -0.76 15.99
N ARG A 167 -5.18 -0.23 16.66
CA ARG A 167 -5.29 0.26 18.05
C ARG A 167 -5.72 1.72 18.15
N TYR A 168 -5.15 2.60 17.32
CA TYR A 168 -5.25 4.06 17.49
C TYR A 168 -6.12 4.75 16.44
N SER A 169 -6.51 4.05 15.38
CA SER A 169 -7.32 4.59 14.30
C SER A 169 -8.16 3.48 13.66
N PRO A 170 -8.99 2.76 14.44
CA PRO A 170 -9.69 1.56 13.96
C PRO A 170 -10.72 1.85 12.86
N HIS A 171 -11.07 3.12 12.64
CA HIS A 171 -11.93 3.56 11.54
C HIS A 171 -11.21 3.56 10.18
N ILE A 172 -9.88 3.60 10.14
CA ILE A 172 -9.09 3.50 8.90
C ILE A 172 -8.85 2.04 8.58
N VAL A 173 -9.23 1.61 7.38
CA VAL A 173 -8.95 0.25 6.89
C VAL A 173 -7.45 0.06 6.77
N HIS A 174 -6.95 -1.07 7.30
CA HIS A 174 -5.50 -1.33 7.34
C HIS A 174 -5.17 -2.77 6.93
N GLY A 175 -4.09 -2.93 6.20
CA GLY A 175 -3.66 -4.19 5.61
C GLY A 175 -2.18 -4.53 5.86
N LEU A 176 -1.85 -5.77 5.54
CA LEU A 176 -0.49 -6.29 5.57
C LEU A 176 -0.03 -6.59 4.14
N VAL A 177 1.10 -6.01 3.75
CA VAL A 177 1.78 -6.33 2.50
C VAL A 177 2.71 -7.52 2.75
N VAL A 178 2.66 -8.52 1.86
CA VAL A 178 3.39 -9.77 2.04
C VAL A 178 4.11 -10.16 0.74
N THR A 179 5.37 -10.57 0.87
CA THR A 179 6.11 -11.33 -0.13
C THR A 179 6.80 -12.51 0.56
N GLU A 180 6.73 -13.68 -0.07
CA GLU A 180 7.45 -14.87 0.37
C GLU A 180 8.83 -14.96 -0.30
N ASN A 181 9.06 -14.21 -1.39
CA ASN A 181 10.27 -14.27 -2.23
C ASN A 181 10.66 -15.72 -2.59
N GLY A 182 9.66 -16.57 -2.83
CA GLY A 182 9.87 -18.00 -3.07
C GLY A 182 10.31 -18.82 -1.85
N ASN A 183 10.48 -18.19 -0.68
CA ASN A 183 10.91 -18.86 0.54
C ASN A 183 9.72 -19.50 1.27
N ARG A 184 9.53 -20.82 1.04
CA ARG A 184 8.44 -21.61 1.63
C ARG A 184 8.89 -22.50 2.80
N THR A 185 9.99 -22.14 3.47
CA THR A 185 10.48 -22.87 4.64
C THR A 185 9.50 -22.79 5.82
N LEU A 186 9.63 -23.72 6.76
CA LEU A 186 8.81 -23.70 8.00
C LEU A 186 8.99 -22.39 8.77
N LEU A 187 10.21 -21.88 8.87
CA LEU A 187 10.51 -20.63 9.56
C LEU A 187 9.85 -19.43 8.88
N ALA A 188 9.86 -19.37 7.53
CA ALA A 188 9.16 -18.32 6.78
C ALA A 188 7.64 -18.37 7.04
N ARG A 189 7.04 -19.57 7.09
CA ARG A 189 5.62 -19.74 7.41
C ARG A 189 5.28 -19.31 8.85
N ILE A 190 6.13 -19.64 9.82
CA ILE A 190 5.96 -19.19 11.21
C ILE A 190 6.03 -17.67 11.27
N LYS A 191 7.03 -17.05 10.63
CA LYS A 191 7.18 -15.60 10.56
C LYS A 191 5.96 -14.91 9.93
N LEU A 192 5.42 -15.48 8.85
CA LEU A 192 4.20 -15.00 8.21
C LEU A 192 3.01 -15.03 9.18
N LEU A 193 2.79 -16.15 9.86
CA LEU A 193 1.70 -16.29 10.85
C LEU A 193 1.86 -15.29 12.00
N LEU A 194 3.06 -15.15 12.54
CA LEU A 194 3.34 -14.17 13.59
C LEU A 194 3.07 -12.74 13.12
N SER A 195 3.49 -12.39 11.90
CA SER A 195 3.23 -11.07 11.30
C SER A 195 1.73 -10.82 11.11
N PHE A 196 0.98 -11.82 10.64
CA PHE A 196 -0.47 -11.75 10.48
C PHE A 196 -1.18 -11.56 11.82
N TRP A 197 -0.83 -12.35 12.84
CA TRP A 197 -1.42 -12.24 14.19
C TRP A 197 -1.03 -10.93 14.89
N GLN A 198 0.22 -10.49 14.74
CA GLN A 198 0.68 -9.22 15.28
C GLN A 198 -0.03 -8.03 14.61
N GLY A 199 -0.10 -8.02 13.29
CA GLY A 199 -0.63 -6.91 12.51
C GLY A 199 -2.14 -6.76 12.61
N LYS A 200 -2.88 -7.87 12.81
CA LYS A 200 -4.36 -7.91 12.79
C LYS A 200 -4.94 -7.17 11.57
N PRO A 201 -4.48 -7.47 10.36
CA PRO A 201 -4.93 -6.75 9.16
C PRO A 201 -6.41 -7.00 8.87
N GLN A 202 -7.02 -6.11 8.11
CA GLN A 202 -8.38 -6.25 7.59
C GLN A 202 -8.39 -6.67 6.11
N PHE A 203 -7.24 -6.56 5.42
CA PHE A 203 -7.00 -7.08 4.08
C PHE A 203 -5.53 -7.46 3.92
N LEU A 204 -5.20 -8.17 2.85
CA LEU A 204 -3.84 -8.54 2.49
C LEU A 204 -3.49 -7.96 1.12
N ALA A 205 -2.24 -7.56 0.93
CA ALA A 205 -1.66 -7.24 -0.36
C ALA A 205 -0.51 -8.22 -0.62
N TRP A 206 -0.72 -9.20 -1.51
CA TRP A 206 0.17 -10.35 -1.69
C TRP A 206 0.97 -10.25 -2.98
N ASP A 207 2.24 -10.63 -2.93
CA ASP A 207 3.07 -10.67 -4.14
C ASP A 207 2.49 -11.67 -5.17
N VAL A 208 2.21 -11.21 -6.37
CA VAL A 208 1.61 -12.03 -7.44
C VAL A 208 2.49 -13.23 -7.82
N ARG A 209 3.81 -13.14 -7.62
CA ARG A 209 4.77 -14.21 -7.90
C ARG A 209 4.64 -15.38 -6.91
N ASP A 210 4.12 -15.12 -5.73
CA ASP A 210 3.91 -16.12 -4.67
C ASP A 210 2.51 -16.76 -4.74
N LEU A 211 1.69 -16.38 -5.72
CA LEU A 211 0.38 -16.98 -5.99
C LEU A 211 0.50 -18.14 -7.01
N PRO A 212 -0.33 -19.19 -6.88
CA PRO A 212 -1.36 -19.42 -5.85
C PRO A 212 -0.78 -19.78 -4.47
N SER A 213 -1.47 -19.38 -3.39
CA SER A 213 -1.06 -19.67 -2.02
C SER A 213 -2.21 -20.24 -1.18
N ARG A 214 -1.96 -21.40 -0.53
CA ARG A 214 -2.95 -22.01 0.39
C ARG A 214 -3.31 -21.10 1.56
N PHE A 215 -2.39 -20.24 1.98
CA PHE A 215 -2.67 -19.26 3.04
C PHE A 215 -3.66 -18.22 2.53
N VAL A 216 -3.40 -17.65 1.35
CA VAL A 216 -4.29 -16.67 0.69
C VAL A 216 -5.70 -17.25 0.52
N ASP A 217 -5.82 -18.45 -0.04
CA ASP A 217 -7.12 -19.11 -0.23
C ASP A 217 -7.88 -19.28 1.08
N ALA A 218 -7.17 -19.65 2.15
CA ALA A 218 -7.77 -19.78 3.47
C ALA A 218 -8.28 -18.44 4.00
N GLN A 219 -7.54 -17.34 3.81
CA GLN A 219 -7.96 -16.01 4.26
C GLN A 219 -9.12 -15.46 3.39
N ARG A 220 -9.09 -15.66 2.07
CA ARG A 220 -10.22 -15.29 1.19
C ARG A 220 -11.52 -15.99 1.61
N ARG A 221 -11.48 -17.30 1.91
CA ARG A 221 -12.65 -18.04 2.46
C ARG A 221 -13.13 -17.51 3.82
N ARG A 222 -12.27 -16.84 4.58
CA ARG A 222 -12.62 -16.16 5.82
C ARG A 222 -13.18 -14.75 5.61
N GLY A 223 -13.24 -14.27 4.35
CA GLY A 223 -13.76 -12.96 3.98
C GLY A 223 -12.71 -11.85 3.95
N PHE A 224 -11.42 -12.14 4.06
CA PHE A 224 -10.38 -11.12 3.87
C PHE A 224 -10.26 -10.77 2.39
N PRO A 225 -10.38 -9.48 1.99
CA PRO A 225 -9.95 -9.07 0.67
C PRO A 225 -8.46 -9.33 0.50
N VAL A 226 -8.09 -9.85 -0.66
CA VAL A 226 -6.70 -10.04 -1.05
C VAL A 226 -6.43 -9.27 -2.34
N LEU A 227 -5.65 -8.22 -2.22
CA LEU A 227 -5.06 -7.52 -3.37
C LEU A 227 -3.74 -8.19 -3.74
N THR A 228 -3.29 -8.01 -4.98
CA THR A 228 -2.00 -8.57 -5.40
C THR A 228 -1.16 -7.57 -6.18
N TRP A 229 0.16 -7.61 -5.96
CA TRP A 229 1.17 -6.67 -6.48
C TRP A 229 2.45 -7.38 -6.93
N THR A 230 3.27 -6.88 -7.82
CA THR A 230 2.93 -5.85 -8.76
C THR A 230 2.64 -6.55 -10.09
N VAL A 231 1.46 -6.34 -10.63
CA VAL A 231 1.01 -6.95 -11.87
C VAL A 231 1.55 -6.14 -13.05
N ARG A 232 2.48 -6.74 -13.84
CA ARG A 232 3.24 -6.07 -14.92
C ARG A 232 3.02 -6.66 -16.31
N SER A 233 2.27 -7.76 -16.42
CA SER A 233 2.04 -8.45 -17.68
C SER A 233 0.66 -9.07 -17.73
N ALA A 234 0.20 -9.44 -18.93
CA ALA A 234 -1.07 -10.15 -19.13
C ALA A 234 -1.09 -11.52 -18.41
N GLU A 235 0.03 -12.23 -18.36
CA GLU A 235 0.16 -13.50 -17.60
C GLU A 235 -0.07 -13.27 -16.10
N LEU A 236 0.57 -12.23 -15.53
CA LEU A 236 0.38 -11.90 -14.12
C LEU A 236 -1.03 -11.38 -13.84
N ALA A 237 -1.66 -10.70 -14.81
CA ALA A 237 -3.06 -10.25 -14.69
C ALA A 237 -4.03 -11.44 -14.66
N ALA A 238 -3.83 -12.45 -15.50
CA ALA A 238 -4.60 -13.69 -15.46
C ALA A 238 -4.46 -14.39 -14.10
N ARG A 239 -3.22 -14.52 -13.58
CA ARG A 239 -2.97 -15.08 -12.25
C ARG A 239 -3.63 -14.28 -11.14
N ALA A 240 -3.61 -12.94 -11.23
CA ALA A 240 -4.28 -12.07 -10.28
C ALA A 240 -5.80 -12.28 -10.29
N ALA A 241 -6.42 -12.40 -11.48
CA ALA A 241 -7.85 -12.64 -11.62
C ALA A 241 -8.30 -13.95 -10.96
N ASP A 242 -7.50 -15.01 -11.09
CA ASP A 242 -7.80 -16.31 -10.49
C ASP A 242 -7.60 -16.34 -8.97
N CYS A 243 -6.58 -15.67 -8.47
CA CYS A 243 -6.06 -15.88 -7.12
C CYS A 243 -6.32 -14.71 -6.15
N ALA A 244 -6.73 -13.53 -6.62
CA ALA A 244 -6.90 -12.34 -5.80
C ALA A 244 -8.24 -11.64 -6.05
N ASP A 245 -8.50 -10.56 -5.32
CA ASP A 245 -9.75 -9.80 -5.39
C ASP A 245 -9.57 -8.45 -6.10
N GLY A 246 -8.33 -8.08 -6.42
CA GLY A 246 -7.99 -6.88 -7.18
C GLY A 246 -6.47 -6.75 -7.39
N PRO A 247 -6.03 -6.35 -8.60
CA PRO A 247 -4.62 -6.13 -8.90
C PRO A 247 -4.18 -4.71 -8.50
N ILE A 248 -2.93 -4.63 -8.01
CA ILE A 248 -2.12 -3.40 -8.01
C ILE A 248 -1.15 -3.56 -9.17
N ALA A 249 -1.34 -2.77 -10.23
CA ALA A 249 -0.75 -3.01 -11.53
C ALA A 249 -0.04 -1.78 -12.10
N GLU A 250 0.91 -2.03 -13.01
CA GLU A 250 1.60 -0.99 -13.77
C GLU A 250 1.91 -1.46 -15.20
N GLY A 251 2.15 -0.52 -16.10
CA GLY A 251 2.56 -0.80 -17.47
C GLY A 251 1.59 -1.72 -18.22
N ALA A 252 2.09 -2.83 -18.75
CA ALA A 252 1.27 -3.79 -19.49
C ALA A 252 0.22 -4.51 -18.62
N GLY A 253 0.41 -4.57 -17.30
CA GLY A 253 -0.56 -5.14 -16.38
C GLY A 253 -1.85 -4.34 -16.21
N LEU A 254 -1.84 -3.05 -16.57
CA LEU A 254 -3.04 -2.19 -16.57
C LEU A 254 -3.87 -2.30 -17.85
N LYS A 255 -3.30 -2.90 -18.90
CA LYS A 255 -3.95 -3.05 -20.22
C LYS A 255 -4.54 -4.44 -20.43
N ALA A 256 -4.36 -5.33 -19.46
CA ALA A 256 -4.75 -6.74 -19.54
C ALA A 256 -6.16 -7.00 -19.02
#